data_80c0288410c5aaede9a0a35f35759e1d
#
_entry.id   80c0288410c5aaede9a0a35f35759e1d
#
_cell.length_a   1.000
_cell.length_b   1.000
_cell.length_c   1.000
_cell.angle_alpha   90.00
_cell.angle_beta   90.00
_cell.angle_gamma   90.00
#
_symmetry.space_group_name_H-M   'P 1'
#
loop_
_entity.id
_entity.type
_entity.pdbx_description
1 polymer ?
#
loop_
_entity_poly.entity_id
_entity_poly.type
_entity_poly.pdbx_seq_one_letter_code
_entity_poly.pdbx_strand_id
1 'polypeptide(L)'
;LDDYEVEFIKGIYDAANEKVSPSVAKAMKGNETAKQRIVALSVETRPDWVNPKEVRLLRRLGVTKVQLGVQAIDDEIARLTKRGHGAAEVAEATQLLRDAGMKICYHIMPNLPGSTPEKDIEMNRLIYSDPRFMPDYVKIYPCMVIKGTALYRMWQRGEFATYDDPTLKKVLKEISAITPAWVRIDRLVRDISKGWIGAGSVKTN
;
A
#
# COMPACT_ATOMS: atom_id res chain seq x y z
N LEU A 1 -8.24 11.75 15.98
CA LEU A 1 -8.30 10.83 14.84
C LEU A 1 -9.26 9.69 15.15
N ASP A 2 -9.17 9.05 16.32
CA ASP A 2 -10.01 7.88 16.69
C ASP A 2 -11.52 8.18 16.52
N ASP A 3 -12.00 9.35 16.90
CA ASP A 3 -13.42 9.72 16.78
C ASP A 3 -13.85 9.91 15.33
N TYR A 4 -13.01 10.52 14.50
CA TYR A 4 -13.29 10.70 13.07
C TYR A 4 -13.39 9.35 12.34
N GLU A 5 -12.46 8.45 12.60
CA GLU A 5 -12.44 7.11 11.96
C GLU A 5 -13.68 6.30 12.37
N VAL A 6 -14.04 6.33 13.65
CA VAL A 6 -15.24 5.67 14.17
C VAL A 6 -16.49 6.21 13.50
N GLU A 7 -16.68 7.53 13.46
CA GLU A 7 -17.86 8.15 12.84
C GLU A 7 -17.92 7.94 11.33
N PHE A 8 -16.76 8.01 10.65
CA PHE A 8 -16.69 7.78 9.21
C PHE A 8 -17.10 6.34 8.86
N ILE A 9 -16.53 5.34 9.55
CA ILE A 9 -16.83 3.92 9.28
C ILE A 9 -18.28 3.59 9.71
N LYS A 10 -18.75 4.16 10.83
CA LYS A 10 -20.15 4.05 11.23
C LYS A 10 -21.08 4.57 10.12
N GLY A 11 -20.74 5.74 9.55
CA GLY A 11 -21.50 6.33 8.44
C GLY A 11 -21.56 5.45 7.20
N ILE A 12 -20.48 4.72 6.88
CA ILE A 12 -20.47 3.73 5.77
C ILE A 12 -21.47 2.59 6.06
N TYR A 13 -21.46 2.02 7.28
CA TYR A 13 -22.41 0.98 7.65
C TYR A 13 -23.84 1.49 7.70
N ASP A 14 -24.06 2.68 8.25
CA ASP A 14 -25.40 3.29 8.32
C ASP A 14 -25.97 3.53 6.92
N ALA A 15 -25.17 4.00 5.99
CA ALA A 15 -25.56 4.18 4.59
C ALA A 15 -25.93 2.85 3.92
N ALA A 16 -25.12 1.80 4.12
CA ALA A 16 -25.41 0.47 3.58
C ALA A 16 -26.66 -0.17 4.21
N ASN A 17 -26.93 0.14 5.48
CA ASN A 17 -28.10 -0.34 6.22
C ASN A 17 -29.37 0.48 5.91
N GLU A 18 -29.27 1.61 5.24
CA GLU A 18 -30.35 2.59 5.05
C GLU A 18 -30.97 3.03 6.40
N LYS A 19 -30.15 3.08 7.46
CA LYS A 19 -30.59 3.35 8.83
C LYS A 19 -29.44 3.92 9.69
N VAL A 20 -29.72 5.00 10.41
CA VAL A 20 -28.78 5.56 11.38
C VAL A 20 -28.78 4.73 12.67
N SER A 21 -27.61 4.31 13.10
CA SER A 21 -27.39 3.49 14.30
C SER A 21 -26.77 4.34 15.44
N PRO A 22 -27.01 3.99 16.71
CA PRO A 22 -26.45 4.74 17.84
C PRO A 22 -24.95 4.50 18.07
N SER A 23 -24.37 3.48 17.47
CA SER A 23 -22.93 3.17 17.55
C SER A 23 -22.46 2.33 16.38
N VAL A 24 -21.15 2.31 16.12
CA VAL A 24 -20.54 1.48 15.07
C VAL A 24 -20.84 -0.01 15.28
N ALA A 25 -20.80 -0.50 16.52
CA ALA A 25 -21.13 -1.90 16.84
C ALA A 25 -22.59 -2.26 16.47
N LYS A 26 -23.54 -1.34 16.70
CA LYS A 26 -24.94 -1.53 16.29
C LYS A 26 -25.11 -1.44 14.78
N ALA A 27 -24.37 -0.54 14.11
CA ALA A 27 -24.37 -0.43 12.66
C ALA A 27 -23.83 -1.71 12.00
N MET A 28 -22.69 -2.24 12.48
CA MET A 28 -22.11 -3.50 12.02
C MET A 28 -23.08 -4.69 12.23
N LYS A 29 -23.68 -4.79 13.42
CA LYS A 29 -24.65 -5.86 13.73
C LYS A 29 -25.88 -5.78 12.82
N GLY A 30 -26.39 -4.58 12.55
CA GLY A 30 -27.48 -4.38 11.59
C GLY A 30 -27.10 -4.78 10.16
N ASN A 31 -25.83 -4.60 9.79
CA ASN A 31 -25.33 -4.93 8.45
C ASN A 31 -25.25 -6.44 8.17
N GLU A 32 -25.21 -7.29 9.19
CA GLU A 32 -25.19 -8.75 9.01
C GLU A 32 -26.42 -9.29 8.23
N THR A 33 -27.54 -8.61 8.34
CA THR A 33 -28.82 -8.98 7.69
C THR A 33 -29.34 -7.90 6.75
N ALA A 34 -28.58 -6.84 6.50
CA ALA A 34 -28.98 -5.77 5.60
C ALA A 34 -29.07 -6.25 4.15
N LYS A 35 -29.91 -5.58 3.36
CA LYS A 35 -30.02 -5.84 1.91
C LYS A 35 -28.70 -5.63 1.19
N GLN A 36 -27.96 -4.59 1.59
CA GLN A 36 -26.62 -4.29 1.08
C GLN A 36 -25.59 -4.55 2.19
N ARG A 37 -24.90 -5.67 2.12
CA ARG A 37 -23.94 -6.10 3.12
C ARG A 37 -22.52 -5.68 2.77
N ILE A 38 -21.84 -5.06 3.71
CA ILE A 38 -20.40 -4.83 3.65
C ILE A 38 -19.71 -6.11 4.10
N VAL A 39 -19.11 -6.84 3.17
CA VAL A 39 -18.45 -8.12 3.43
C VAL A 39 -16.94 -7.99 3.66
N ALA A 40 -16.35 -6.84 3.31
CA ALA A 40 -14.95 -6.54 3.52
C ALA A 40 -14.76 -5.02 3.62
N LEU A 41 -13.89 -4.59 4.52
CA LEU A 41 -13.47 -3.21 4.68
C LEU A 41 -11.96 -3.13 4.59
N SER A 42 -11.47 -2.27 3.69
CA SER A 42 -10.03 -2.07 3.48
C SER A 42 -9.63 -0.64 3.83
N VAL A 43 -8.55 -0.50 4.59
CA VAL A 43 -7.96 0.80 4.94
C VAL A 43 -6.51 0.86 4.46
N GLU A 44 -5.97 2.07 4.29
CA GLU A 44 -4.59 2.31 3.93
C GLU A 44 -3.88 3.04 5.07
N THR A 45 -2.66 2.64 5.39
CA THR A 45 -1.83 3.30 6.40
C THR A 45 -0.34 3.11 6.10
N ARG A 46 0.51 3.76 6.90
CA ARG A 46 1.96 3.57 6.88
C ARG A 46 2.35 2.51 7.89
N PRO A 47 3.46 1.75 7.66
CA PRO A 47 3.94 0.74 8.62
C PRO A 47 4.19 1.29 10.03
N ASP A 48 4.81 2.47 10.14
CA ASP A 48 5.15 3.13 11.42
C ASP A 48 3.93 3.64 12.23
N TRP A 49 2.74 3.60 11.66
CA TRP A 49 1.48 3.91 12.36
C TRP A 49 0.78 2.67 12.90
N VAL A 50 1.17 1.48 12.44
CA VAL A 50 0.60 0.22 12.93
C VAL A 50 1.18 -0.11 14.30
N ASN A 51 0.32 -0.15 15.29
CA ASN A 51 0.66 -0.52 16.67
C ASN A 51 -0.50 -1.29 17.30
N PRO A 52 -0.31 -1.93 18.47
CA PRO A 52 -1.37 -2.75 19.08
C PRO A 52 -2.67 -2.01 19.38
N LYS A 53 -2.63 -0.70 19.68
CA LYS A 53 -3.84 0.12 19.91
C LYS A 53 -4.61 0.27 18.61
N GLU A 54 -3.91 0.66 17.56
CA GLU A 54 -4.48 0.86 16.21
C GLU A 54 -5.08 -0.44 15.66
N VAL A 55 -4.36 -1.54 15.75
CA VAL A 55 -4.85 -2.86 15.29
C VAL A 55 -6.15 -3.26 16.02
N ARG A 56 -6.23 -3.01 17.34
CA ARG A 56 -7.47 -3.26 18.10
C ARG A 56 -8.62 -2.36 17.64
N LEU A 57 -8.34 -1.09 17.33
CA LEU A 57 -9.35 -0.18 16.79
C LEU A 57 -9.86 -0.66 15.44
N LEU A 58 -8.96 -0.93 14.50
CA LEU A 58 -9.30 -1.43 13.16
C LEU A 58 -10.15 -2.72 13.23
N ARG A 59 -9.82 -3.64 14.14
CA ARG A 59 -10.65 -4.85 14.36
C ARG A 59 -12.05 -4.51 14.85
N ARG A 60 -12.18 -3.58 15.81
CA ARG A 60 -13.50 -3.12 16.32
C ARG A 60 -14.32 -2.43 15.25
N LEU A 61 -13.70 -1.80 14.27
CA LEU A 61 -14.33 -1.14 13.13
C LEU A 61 -14.70 -2.11 11.99
N GLY A 62 -14.38 -3.40 12.11
CA GLY A 62 -14.68 -4.42 11.11
C GLY A 62 -13.72 -4.42 9.91
N VAL A 63 -12.54 -3.82 10.04
CA VAL A 63 -11.51 -3.86 8.99
C VAL A 63 -11.03 -5.29 8.78
N THR A 64 -10.99 -5.71 7.53
CA THR A 64 -10.58 -7.06 7.10
C THR A 64 -9.28 -7.07 6.31
N LYS A 65 -8.92 -5.94 5.72
CA LYS A 65 -7.67 -5.78 4.93
C LYS A 65 -7.01 -4.45 5.24
N VAL A 66 -5.70 -4.46 5.46
CA VAL A 66 -4.88 -3.27 5.62
C VAL A 66 -3.89 -3.18 4.46
N GLN A 67 -3.83 -2.02 3.83
CA GLN A 67 -2.88 -1.71 2.77
C GLN A 67 -1.75 -0.88 3.36
N LEU A 68 -0.55 -1.40 3.32
CA LEU A 68 0.64 -0.77 3.86
C LEU A 68 1.42 -0.04 2.77
N GLY A 69 1.67 1.23 2.98
CA GLY A 69 2.55 2.04 2.14
C GLY A 69 4.02 1.69 2.34
N VAL A 70 4.42 0.46 2.05
CA VAL A 70 5.79 -0.07 2.24
C VAL A 70 6.79 0.65 1.34
N GLN A 71 6.49 0.76 0.06
CA GLN A 71 7.27 1.33 -1.04
C GLN A 71 8.52 0.52 -1.38
N ALA A 72 9.43 0.32 -0.42
CA ALA A 72 10.64 -0.51 -0.52
C ALA A 72 10.96 -1.10 0.86
N ILE A 73 11.65 -2.24 0.89
CA ILE A 73 12.20 -2.85 2.12
C ILE A 73 13.72 -2.68 2.19
N ASP A 74 14.19 -1.49 1.82
CA ASP A 74 15.60 -1.09 1.82
C ASP A 74 15.72 0.21 2.62
N ASP A 75 16.51 0.18 3.69
CA ASP A 75 16.65 1.29 4.64
C ASP A 75 17.35 2.50 4.02
N GLU A 76 18.25 2.29 3.04
CA GLU A 76 18.89 3.39 2.32
C GLU A 76 17.89 4.11 1.42
N ILE A 77 17.06 3.36 0.68
CA ILE A 77 15.97 3.92 -0.14
C ILE A 77 14.98 4.65 0.77
N ALA A 78 14.61 4.07 1.90
CA ALA A 78 13.72 4.69 2.88
C ALA A 78 14.28 6.03 3.40
N ARG A 79 15.57 6.09 3.70
CA ARG A 79 16.28 7.30 4.11
C ARG A 79 16.32 8.36 3.01
N LEU A 80 16.69 7.98 1.79
CA LEU A 80 16.76 8.89 0.63
C LEU A 80 15.39 9.48 0.29
N THR A 81 14.35 8.69 0.42
CA THR A 81 12.95 9.10 0.13
C THR A 81 12.24 9.70 1.33
N LYS A 82 12.92 9.82 2.48
CA LYS A 82 12.40 10.37 3.75
C LYS A 82 11.08 9.72 4.18
N ARG A 83 11.01 8.38 4.07
CA ARG A 83 9.78 7.65 4.39
C ARG A 83 9.41 7.65 5.87
N GLY A 84 10.39 7.73 6.77
CA GLY A 84 10.18 7.68 8.23
C GLY A 84 9.96 6.27 8.78
N HIS A 85 10.08 5.23 7.95
CA HIS A 85 10.07 3.81 8.33
C HIS A 85 11.00 3.02 7.41
N GLY A 86 11.57 1.93 7.91
CA GLY A 86 12.43 1.01 7.20
C GLY A 86 11.86 -0.42 7.20
N ALA A 87 12.71 -1.39 6.91
CA ALA A 87 12.34 -2.80 6.84
C ALA A 87 11.84 -3.36 8.18
N ALA A 88 12.39 -2.88 9.30
CA ALA A 88 11.99 -3.33 10.63
C ALA A 88 10.54 -2.96 10.95
N GLU A 89 10.13 -1.72 10.73
CA GLU A 89 8.75 -1.26 10.94
C GLU A 89 7.77 -1.99 10.02
N VAL A 90 8.17 -2.30 8.78
CA VAL A 90 7.36 -3.11 7.86
C VAL A 90 7.14 -4.50 8.41
N ALA A 91 8.19 -5.15 8.93
CA ALA A 91 8.11 -6.48 9.51
C ALA A 91 7.22 -6.51 10.77
N GLU A 92 7.38 -5.54 11.68
CA GLU A 92 6.56 -5.43 12.89
C GLU A 92 5.09 -5.19 12.56
N ALA A 93 4.80 -4.24 11.68
CA ALA A 93 3.43 -3.96 11.20
C ALA A 93 2.79 -5.20 10.58
N THR A 94 3.54 -5.93 9.76
CA THR A 94 3.08 -7.16 9.11
C THR A 94 2.73 -8.23 10.15
N GLN A 95 3.58 -8.43 11.15
CA GLN A 95 3.33 -9.40 12.21
C GLN A 95 2.07 -9.05 13.01
N LEU A 96 1.93 -7.80 13.45
CA LEU A 96 0.76 -7.33 14.21
C LEU A 96 -0.56 -7.53 13.44
N LEU A 97 -0.56 -7.19 12.15
CA LEU A 97 -1.75 -7.34 11.31
C LEU A 97 -2.08 -8.81 11.02
N ARG A 98 -1.06 -9.65 10.82
CA ARG A 98 -1.22 -11.09 10.61
C ARG A 98 -1.79 -11.77 11.86
N ASP A 99 -1.26 -11.45 13.04
CA ASP A 99 -1.74 -11.97 14.31
C ASP A 99 -3.18 -11.57 14.61
N ALA A 100 -3.59 -10.40 14.10
CA ALA A 100 -4.97 -9.95 14.16
C ALA A 100 -5.90 -10.60 13.11
N GLY A 101 -5.40 -11.49 12.24
CA GLY A 101 -6.16 -12.14 11.19
C GLY A 101 -6.63 -11.23 10.05
N MET A 102 -5.90 -10.13 9.81
CA MET A 102 -6.18 -9.21 8.71
C MET A 102 -5.44 -9.63 7.43
N LYS A 103 -6.04 -9.39 6.29
CA LYS A 103 -5.36 -9.47 4.99
C LYS A 103 -4.44 -8.27 4.82
N ILE A 104 -3.26 -8.50 4.23
CA ILE A 104 -2.21 -7.49 4.09
C ILE A 104 -1.91 -7.25 2.62
N CYS A 105 -1.93 -5.98 2.21
CA CYS A 105 -1.54 -5.55 0.88
C CYS A 105 -0.34 -4.60 0.97
N TYR A 106 0.75 -4.89 0.25
CA TYR A 106 1.88 -3.98 0.15
C TYR A 106 1.74 -3.09 -1.08
N HIS A 107 1.95 -1.80 -0.90
CA HIS A 107 2.25 -0.90 -2.01
C HIS A 107 3.75 -0.86 -2.21
N ILE A 108 4.21 -1.23 -3.40
CA ILE A 108 5.62 -1.34 -3.77
C ILE A 108 5.89 -0.35 -4.90
N MET A 109 7.02 0.35 -4.81
CA MET A 109 7.40 1.35 -5.79
C MET A 109 8.79 1.05 -6.39
N PRO A 110 8.88 0.32 -7.51
CA PRO A 110 10.12 0.23 -8.27
C PRO A 110 10.59 1.60 -8.78
N ASN A 111 11.88 1.74 -9.01
CA ASN A 111 12.50 2.95 -9.54
C ASN A 111 12.46 4.15 -8.55
N LEU A 112 12.58 3.89 -7.25
CA LEU A 112 12.79 4.95 -6.26
C LEU A 112 14.25 5.48 -6.30
N PRO A 113 14.51 6.71 -5.84
CA PRO A 113 15.87 7.19 -5.64
C PRO A 113 16.72 6.20 -4.81
N GLY A 114 17.88 5.82 -5.33
CA GLY A 114 18.76 4.83 -4.72
C GLY A 114 18.49 3.38 -5.14
N SER A 115 17.46 3.12 -5.95
CA SER A 115 17.20 1.80 -6.50
C SER A 115 17.85 1.57 -7.86
N THR A 116 18.00 0.29 -8.24
CA THR A 116 18.35 -0.20 -9.57
C THR A 116 17.37 -1.28 -9.99
N PRO A 117 17.29 -1.64 -11.29
CA PRO A 117 16.46 -2.74 -11.76
C PRO A 117 16.67 -4.05 -11.00
N GLU A 118 17.93 -4.41 -10.73
CA GLU A 118 18.31 -5.62 -10.02
C GLU A 118 17.88 -5.54 -8.55
N LYS A 119 18.08 -4.40 -7.90
CA LYS A 119 17.67 -4.14 -6.51
C LYS A 119 16.14 -4.22 -6.35
N ASP A 120 15.38 -3.65 -7.29
CA ASP A 120 13.93 -3.74 -7.29
C ASP A 120 13.43 -5.18 -7.41
N ILE A 121 14.04 -5.99 -8.27
CA ILE A 121 13.68 -7.40 -8.43
C ILE A 121 14.03 -8.18 -7.17
N GLU A 122 15.21 -7.98 -6.60
CA GLU A 122 15.67 -8.69 -5.41
C GLU A 122 14.84 -8.34 -4.17
N MET A 123 14.50 -7.07 -3.95
CA MET A 123 13.57 -6.67 -2.89
C MET A 123 12.21 -7.37 -3.01
N ASN A 124 11.70 -7.54 -4.24
CA ASN A 124 10.46 -8.28 -4.44
C ASN A 124 10.61 -9.78 -4.18
N ARG A 125 11.76 -10.40 -4.48
CA ARG A 125 12.04 -11.79 -4.05
C ARG A 125 12.00 -11.91 -2.53
N LEU A 126 12.68 -10.99 -1.84
CA LEU A 126 12.74 -10.97 -0.39
C LEU A 126 11.35 -10.82 0.24
N ILE A 127 10.48 -9.95 -0.30
CA ILE A 127 9.10 -9.78 0.15
C ILE A 127 8.33 -11.11 0.17
N TYR A 128 8.60 -12.01 -0.76
CA TYR A 128 7.87 -13.28 -0.89
C TYR A 128 8.57 -14.47 -0.21
N SER A 129 9.87 -14.38 0.09
CA SER A 129 10.66 -15.48 0.65
C SER A 129 10.96 -15.33 2.14
N ASP A 130 11.02 -14.09 2.65
CA ASP A 130 11.27 -13.84 4.06
C ASP A 130 9.94 -13.87 4.86
N PRO A 131 9.81 -14.76 5.87
CA PRO A 131 8.58 -14.93 6.63
C PRO A 131 8.14 -13.68 7.41
N ARG A 132 9.03 -12.71 7.60
CA ARG A 132 8.70 -11.44 8.25
C ARG A 132 7.75 -10.58 7.39
N PHE A 133 7.73 -10.79 6.07
CA PHE A 133 6.93 -10.00 5.13
C PHE A 133 5.74 -10.81 4.60
N MET A 134 5.82 -11.44 3.46
CA MET A 134 4.82 -12.33 2.85
C MET A 134 3.37 -11.76 2.84
N PRO A 135 3.11 -10.66 2.12
CA PRO A 135 1.77 -10.08 2.04
C PRO A 135 0.81 -10.97 1.23
N ASP A 136 -0.50 -10.87 1.45
CA ASP A 136 -1.53 -11.54 0.64
C ASP A 136 -1.73 -10.86 -0.73
N TYR A 137 -1.47 -9.54 -0.81
CA TYR A 137 -1.68 -8.73 -2.00
C TYR A 137 -0.51 -7.79 -2.21
N VAL A 138 -0.30 -7.40 -3.47
CA VAL A 138 0.62 -6.31 -3.82
C VAL A 138 -0.02 -5.35 -4.82
N LYS A 139 0.32 -4.08 -4.69
CA LYS A 139 0.12 -3.06 -5.71
C LYS A 139 1.49 -2.54 -6.11
N ILE A 140 1.81 -2.61 -7.39
CA ILE A 140 3.12 -2.25 -7.92
C ILE A 140 3.00 -0.93 -8.68
N TYR A 141 3.54 0.13 -8.12
CA TYR A 141 3.44 1.49 -8.64
C TYR A 141 4.82 2.05 -8.96
N PRO A 142 5.35 1.89 -10.18
CA PRO A 142 6.63 2.47 -10.54
C PRO A 142 6.68 3.95 -10.19
N CYS A 143 7.81 4.38 -9.63
CA CYS A 143 8.03 5.79 -9.27
C CYS A 143 8.03 6.65 -10.54
N MET A 144 7.19 7.68 -10.55
CA MET A 144 7.14 8.68 -11.60
C MET A 144 7.53 10.05 -11.05
N VAL A 145 8.18 10.84 -11.86
CA VAL A 145 8.53 12.22 -11.52
C VAL A 145 7.30 13.11 -11.74
N ILE A 146 6.71 13.57 -10.65
CA ILE A 146 5.52 14.44 -10.70
C ILE A 146 5.95 15.90 -10.57
N LYS A 147 5.47 16.75 -11.46
CA LYS A 147 5.73 18.20 -11.45
C LYS A 147 5.38 18.81 -10.10
N GLY A 148 6.22 19.73 -9.61
CA GLY A 148 6.05 20.41 -8.34
C GLY A 148 6.58 19.66 -7.10
N THR A 149 6.99 18.40 -7.25
CA THR A 149 7.54 17.61 -6.12
C THR A 149 9.02 17.85 -5.89
N ALA A 150 9.54 17.41 -4.74
CA ALA A 150 10.98 17.39 -4.48
C ALA A 150 11.72 16.51 -5.49
N LEU A 151 11.17 15.36 -5.85
CA LEU A 151 11.74 14.46 -6.86
C LEU A 151 11.83 15.11 -8.25
N TYR A 152 10.86 15.94 -8.63
CA TYR A 152 10.93 16.72 -9.86
C TYR A 152 12.14 17.65 -9.89
N ARG A 153 12.41 18.33 -8.76
CA ARG A 153 13.62 19.19 -8.65
C ARG A 153 14.92 18.40 -8.71
N MET A 154 14.98 17.21 -8.09
CA MET A 154 16.14 16.33 -8.20
C MET A 154 16.36 15.87 -9.64
N TRP A 155 15.31 15.48 -10.33
CA TRP A 155 15.36 15.10 -11.75
C TRP A 155 15.84 16.26 -12.63
N GLN A 156 15.35 17.48 -12.44
CA GLN A 156 15.80 18.65 -13.19
C GLN A 156 17.30 18.97 -12.99
N ARG A 157 17.86 18.63 -11.82
CA ARG A 157 19.30 18.81 -11.53
C ARG A 157 20.16 17.61 -11.96
N GLY A 158 19.56 16.57 -12.55
CA GLY A 158 20.29 15.36 -12.93
C GLY A 158 20.66 14.44 -11.76
N GLU A 159 20.13 14.67 -10.56
CA GLU A 159 20.37 13.86 -9.35
C GLU A 159 19.53 12.59 -9.30
N PHE A 160 18.55 12.46 -10.16
CA PHE A 160 17.68 11.30 -10.31
C PHE A 160 17.30 11.10 -11.78
N ALA A 161 17.29 9.85 -12.22
CA ALA A 161 16.80 9.45 -13.53
C ALA A 161 15.77 8.31 -13.40
N THR A 162 14.73 8.37 -14.19
CA THR A 162 13.76 7.25 -14.29
C THR A 162 14.32 6.16 -15.20
N TYR A 163 13.88 4.92 -14.96
CA TYR A 163 14.12 3.86 -15.95
C TYR A 163 13.47 4.23 -17.28
N ASP A 164 14.11 3.86 -18.37
CA ASP A 164 13.48 3.91 -19.68
C ASP A 164 12.36 2.87 -19.80
N ASP A 165 11.50 3.02 -20.80
CA ASP A 165 10.36 2.12 -21.00
C ASP A 165 10.74 0.63 -21.16
N PRO A 166 11.80 0.25 -21.92
CA PRO A 166 12.26 -1.14 -22.01
C PRO A 166 12.69 -1.72 -20.67
N THR A 167 13.51 -0.98 -19.91
CA THR A 167 13.98 -1.37 -18.58
C THR A 167 12.84 -1.53 -17.61
N LEU A 168 11.93 -0.55 -17.55
CA LEU A 168 10.76 -0.61 -16.68
C LEU A 168 9.88 -1.83 -16.98
N LYS A 169 9.61 -2.09 -18.27
CA LYS A 169 8.84 -3.27 -18.69
C LYS A 169 9.53 -4.58 -18.28
N LYS A 170 10.86 -4.66 -18.40
CA LYS A 170 11.63 -5.82 -17.95
C LYS A 170 11.46 -6.02 -16.45
N VAL A 171 11.66 -4.99 -15.65
CA VAL A 171 11.50 -5.03 -14.18
C VAL A 171 10.10 -5.49 -13.79
N LEU A 172 9.06 -4.88 -14.36
CA LEU A 172 7.66 -5.25 -14.06
C LEU A 172 7.33 -6.69 -14.46
N LYS A 173 7.84 -7.15 -15.60
CA LYS A 173 7.70 -8.55 -16.04
C LYS A 173 8.37 -9.52 -15.07
N GLU A 174 9.61 -9.24 -14.67
CA GLU A 174 10.35 -10.07 -13.71
C GLU A 174 9.65 -10.11 -12.34
N ILE A 175 9.26 -8.94 -11.79
CA ILE A 175 8.51 -8.88 -10.53
C ILE A 175 7.21 -9.68 -10.63
N SER A 176 6.48 -9.56 -11.73
CA SER A 176 5.24 -10.32 -11.92
C SER A 176 5.50 -11.82 -12.02
N ALA A 177 6.58 -12.23 -12.69
CA ALA A 177 6.93 -13.65 -12.87
C ALA A 177 7.36 -14.33 -11.56
N ILE A 178 8.02 -13.60 -10.65
CA ILE A 178 8.43 -14.13 -9.34
C ILE A 178 7.33 -14.04 -8.27
N THR A 179 6.21 -13.37 -8.56
CA THR A 179 5.09 -13.28 -7.62
C THR A 179 4.45 -14.65 -7.44
N PRO A 180 4.42 -15.20 -6.21
CA PRO A 180 3.87 -16.52 -5.98
C PRO A 180 2.37 -16.60 -6.26
N ALA A 181 1.86 -17.79 -6.59
CA ALA A 181 0.44 -18.01 -6.90
C ALA A 181 -0.52 -17.69 -5.74
N TRP A 182 -0.03 -17.64 -4.51
CA TRP A 182 -0.81 -17.26 -3.32
C TRP A 182 -0.89 -15.75 -3.09
N VAL A 183 -0.11 -14.93 -3.84
CA VAL A 183 -0.16 -13.46 -3.77
C VAL A 183 -0.96 -12.91 -4.94
N ARG A 184 -1.92 -12.05 -4.65
CA ARG A 184 -2.66 -11.35 -5.70
C ARG A 184 -2.02 -10.01 -6.03
N ILE A 185 -1.75 -9.76 -7.30
CA ILE A 185 -1.41 -8.43 -7.81
C ILE A 185 -2.73 -7.67 -8.00
N ASP A 186 -3.06 -6.78 -7.05
CA ASP A 186 -4.30 -5.98 -7.08
C ASP A 186 -4.24 -4.89 -8.15
N ARG A 187 -3.06 -4.34 -8.39
CA ARG A 187 -2.84 -3.33 -9.43
C ARG A 187 -1.38 -3.30 -9.88
N LEU A 188 -1.19 -3.23 -11.18
CA LEU A 188 0.08 -2.95 -11.82
C LEU A 188 -0.02 -1.59 -12.49
N VAL A 189 0.89 -0.67 -12.12
CA VAL A 189 0.91 0.74 -12.55
C VAL A 189 -0.27 1.57 -12.01
N ARG A 190 0.02 2.81 -11.63
CA ARG A 190 -0.97 3.77 -11.13
C ARG A 190 -1.39 4.72 -12.27
N ASP A 191 -2.67 5.01 -12.32
CA ASP A 191 -3.20 6.01 -13.24
C ASP A 191 -2.88 7.42 -12.75
N ILE A 192 -2.10 8.18 -13.53
CA ILE A 192 -1.74 9.56 -13.24
C ILE A 192 -1.94 10.36 -14.52
N SER A 193 -2.63 11.49 -14.41
CA SER A 193 -2.86 12.38 -15.55
C SER A 193 -1.54 12.83 -16.18
N LYS A 194 -1.40 12.64 -17.49
CA LYS A 194 -0.16 12.91 -18.27
C LYS A 194 0.39 14.32 -18.04
N GLY A 195 -0.48 15.33 -17.86
CA GLY A 195 -0.07 16.71 -17.61
C GLY A 195 0.78 16.92 -16.35
N TRP A 196 0.67 16.02 -15.35
CA TRP A 196 1.43 16.08 -14.11
C TRP A 196 2.77 15.35 -14.17
N ILE A 197 2.97 14.48 -15.17
CA ILE A 197 4.19 13.67 -15.28
C ILE A 197 5.29 14.52 -15.93
N GLY A 198 6.44 14.64 -15.25
CA GLY A 198 7.66 15.26 -15.78
C GLY A 198 8.59 14.25 -16.45
N ALA A 199 8.71 13.04 -15.85
CA ALA A 199 9.47 11.93 -16.41
C ALA A 199 8.96 10.59 -15.85
N GLY A 200 9.28 9.48 -16.54
CA GLY A 200 8.79 8.13 -16.26
C GLY A 200 7.81 7.66 -17.33
N SER A 201 7.27 6.44 -17.19
CA SER A 201 6.33 5.92 -18.18
C SER A 201 5.05 6.73 -18.23
N VAL A 202 4.72 7.26 -19.41
CA VAL A 202 3.48 8.03 -19.66
C VAL A 202 2.31 7.15 -20.11
N LYS A 203 2.54 5.85 -20.24
CA LYS A 203 1.48 4.88 -20.58
C LYS A 203 0.75 4.49 -19.30
N THR A 204 -0.36 5.14 -19.08
CA THR A 204 -1.38 4.71 -18.10
C THR A 204 -2.30 3.67 -18.77
N ASN A 205 -2.93 2.85 -17.96
CA ASN A 205 -3.89 1.84 -18.45
C ASN A 205 -4.98 2.47 -19.31
#